data_9ea9146d76986053c0596193ab9bceb9
#
_entry.id   9ea9146d76986053c0596193ab9bceb9
#
_cell.length_a   1.000
_cell.length_b   1.000
_cell.length_c   1.000
_cell.angle_alpha   90.00
_cell.angle_beta   90.00
_cell.angle_gamma   90.00
#
_symmetry.space_group_name_H-M   'P 1'
#
loop_
_entity.id
_entity.type
_entity.pdbx_description
1 polymer ?
#
loop_
_entity_poly.entity_id
_entity_poly.type
_entity_poly.pdbx_seq_one_letter_code
_entity_poly.pdbx_strand_id
1 'polypeptide(L)'
;MTAGLDAAEKTHGVARILVNCAGIAPAVKTVGKGNAPHPLDTYRKTIEVNLIGTFNVISKFAARAAAAEEVDGERGVIVNTASVAAYDGQIGQAAYSASKGGIVGMTLPIARDLAQHKIRVMAVAPGIFLTPMLEAFPLNVQDALGAQVPHPSRLGKPDEYAQLVESIIRNPMLNGEVIRLDGAIRMAPR
;
A
#
# COMPACT_ATOMS: atom_id res chain seq x y z
N MET A 1 -9.24 -16.48 0.14
CA MET A 1 -8.00 -16.09 0.80
C MET A 1 -7.35 -17.26 1.54
N THR A 2 -7.99 -17.87 2.55
CA THR A 2 -7.40 -18.99 3.33
C THR A 2 -6.93 -20.14 2.43
N ALA A 3 -7.79 -20.65 1.55
CA ALA A 3 -7.43 -21.73 0.62
C ALA A 3 -6.22 -21.41 -0.29
N GLY A 4 -6.05 -20.12 -0.68
CA GLY A 4 -4.88 -19.72 -1.48
C GLY A 4 -3.57 -19.74 -0.66
N LEU A 5 -3.63 -19.32 0.60
CA LEU A 5 -2.48 -19.42 1.51
C LEU A 5 -2.15 -20.89 1.81
N ASP A 6 -3.16 -21.73 2.05
CA ASP A 6 -2.96 -23.16 2.31
C ASP A 6 -2.30 -23.88 1.11
N ALA A 7 -2.72 -23.54 -0.11
CA ALA A 7 -2.12 -24.07 -1.32
C ALA A 7 -0.66 -23.60 -1.51
N ALA A 8 -0.37 -22.34 -1.22
CA ALA A 8 0.99 -21.79 -1.28
C ALA A 8 1.90 -22.45 -0.23
N GLU A 9 1.44 -22.58 1.01
CA GLU A 9 2.21 -23.24 2.08
C GLU A 9 2.51 -24.71 1.77
N LYS A 10 1.55 -25.43 1.21
CA LYS A 10 1.75 -26.83 0.82
C LYS A 10 2.89 -26.99 -0.20
N THR A 11 3.10 -25.99 -1.05
CA THR A 11 4.08 -26.06 -2.14
C THR A 11 5.42 -25.45 -1.75
N HIS A 12 5.42 -24.37 -0.96
CA HIS A 12 6.59 -23.53 -0.72
C HIS A 12 6.96 -23.37 0.76
N GLY A 13 6.20 -23.99 1.68
CA GLY A 13 6.34 -23.76 3.11
C GLY A 13 5.71 -22.43 3.55
N VAL A 14 5.85 -22.10 4.85
CA VAL A 14 5.28 -20.88 5.43
C VAL A 14 5.94 -19.64 4.82
N ALA A 15 5.12 -18.75 4.25
CA ALA A 15 5.60 -17.47 3.72
C ALA A 15 6.14 -16.58 4.86
N ARG A 16 7.30 -15.97 4.63
CA ARG A 16 7.97 -15.08 5.59
C ARG A 16 7.92 -13.60 5.21
N ILE A 17 7.59 -13.32 3.97
CA ILE A 17 7.48 -11.97 3.43
C ILE A 17 6.09 -11.80 2.86
N LEU A 18 5.39 -10.76 3.30
CA LEU A 18 4.11 -10.34 2.74
C LEU A 18 4.25 -8.94 2.17
N VAL A 19 3.95 -8.79 0.87
CA VAL A 19 3.85 -7.48 0.23
C VAL A 19 2.43 -7.28 -0.29
N ASN A 20 1.69 -6.34 0.29
CA ASN A 20 0.33 -6.02 -0.10
C ASN A 20 0.32 -4.88 -1.13
N CYS A 21 0.10 -5.21 -2.41
CA CYS A 21 0.05 -4.25 -3.52
C CYS A 21 -1.35 -4.10 -4.15
N ALA A 22 -2.30 -4.97 -3.81
CA ALA A 22 -3.64 -4.93 -4.39
C ALA A 22 -4.41 -3.67 -3.96
N GLY A 23 -5.09 -3.03 -4.92
CA GLY A 23 -5.91 -1.86 -4.63
C GLY A 23 -6.65 -1.33 -5.84
N ILE A 24 -7.66 -0.50 -5.57
CA ILE A 24 -8.44 0.25 -6.57
C ILE A 24 -8.49 1.73 -6.20
N ALA A 25 -8.60 2.61 -7.20
CA ALA A 25 -8.58 4.06 -7.01
C ALA A 25 -9.69 4.76 -7.81
N PRO A 26 -10.97 4.47 -7.59
CA PRO A 26 -12.03 5.18 -8.26
C PRO A 26 -12.05 6.65 -7.81
N ALA A 27 -12.14 7.59 -8.78
CA ALA A 27 -12.21 9.01 -8.52
C ALA A 27 -13.67 9.48 -8.60
N VAL A 28 -14.30 9.76 -7.47
CA VAL A 28 -15.68 10.23 -7.37
C VAL A 28 -15.78 11.36 -6.36
N LYS A 29 -16.30 12.51 -6.79
CA LYS A 29 -16.47 13.69 -5.93
C LYS A 29 -17.54 13.44 -4.85
N THR A 30 -17.38 14.06 -3.67
CA THR A 30 -18.37 14.03 -2.59
C THR A 30 -19.73 14.54 -3.05
N VAL A 31 -19.72 15.59 -3.88
CA VAL A 31 -20.89 16.08 -4.61
C VAL A 31 -20.54 16.09 -6.09
N GLY A 32 -21.28 15.33 -6.88
CA GLY A 32 -21.12 15.19 -8.33
C GLY A 32 -21.94 16.18 -9.16
N LYS A 33 -22.04 15.92 -10.46
CA LYS A 33 -22.84 16.71 -11.38
C LYS A 33 -24.32 16.66 -10.96
N GLY A 34 -25.00 17.81 -11.03
CA GLY A 34 -26.39 17.92 -10.65
C GLY A 34 -26.66 17.76 -9.14
N ASN A 35 -25.66 18.08 -8.30
CA ASN A 35 -25.72 17.92 -6.84
C ASN A 35 -25.96 16.48 -6.37
N ALA A 36 -25.63 15.49 -7.19
CA ALA A 36 -25.74 14.09 -6.82
C ALA A 36 -24.73 13.75 -5.68
N PRO A 37 -25.15 13.10 -4.62
CA PRO A 37 -24.22 12.65 -3.57
C PRO A 37 -23.32 11.54 -4.09
N HIS A 38 -22.14 11.37 -3.46
CA HIS A 38 -21.24 10.25 -3.73
C HIS A 38 -21.95 8.90 -3.54
N PRO A 39 -21.92 7.97 -4.51
CA PRO A 39 -22.50 6.64 -4.35
C PRO A 39 -21.77 5.87 -3.21
N LEU A 40 -22.50 5.56 -2.14
CA LEU A 40 -21.91 4.93 -0.96
C LEU A 40 -21.31 3.55 -1.26
N ASP A 41 -21.85 2.82 -2.24
CA ASP A 41 -21.32 1.51 -2.63
C ASP A 41 -19.92 1.61 -3.25
N THR A 42 -19.63 2.67 -4.01
CA THR A 42 -18.27 2.93 -4.53
C THR A 42 -17.31 3.21 -3.38
N TYR A 43 -17.73 3.97 -2.39
CA TYR A 43 -16.95 4.24 -1.18
C TYR A 43 -16.66 2.94 -0.42
N ARG A 44 -17.72 2.17 -0.10
CA ARG A 44 -17.62 0.88 0.60
C ARG A 44 -16.69 -0.08 -0.13
N LYS A 45 -16.85 -0.22 -1.45
CA LYS A 45 -16.00 -1.10 -2.26
C LYS A 45 -14.52 -0.73 -2.17
N THR A 46 -14.22 0.57 -2.17
CA THR A 46 -12.83 1.05 -2.05
C THR A 46 -12.24 0.71 -0.68
N ILE A 47 -12.98 0.94 0.40
CA ILE A 47 -12.57 0.58 1.76
C ILE A 47 -12.41 -0.94 1.89
N GLU A 48 -13.34 -1.70 1.35
CA GLU A 48 -13.36 -3.15 1.45
C GLU A 48 -12.15 -3.78 0.76
N VAL A 49 -11.83 -3.34 -0.45
CA VAL A 49 -10.69 -3.85 -1.20
C VAL A 49 -9.36 -3.37 -0.59
N ASN A 50 -9.20 -2.05 -0.41
CA ASN A 50 -7.90 -1.47 -0.08
C ASN A 50 -7.53 -1.64 1.41
N LEU A 51 -8.47 -1.51 2.32
CA LEU A 51 -8.20 -1.49 3.76
C LEU A 51 -8.56 -2.82 4.42
N ILE A 52 -9.83 -3.23 4.33
CA ILE A 52 -10.28 -4.49 4.96
C ILE A 52 -9.58 -5.69 4.31
N GLY A 53 -9.44 -5.69 2.98
CA GLY A 53 -8.70 -6.72 2.25
C GLY A 53 -7.26 -6.83 2.70
N THR A 54 -6.55 -5.70 2.81
CA THR A 54 -5.17 -5.65 3.32
C THR A 54 -5.08 -6.22 4.72
N PHE A 55 -5.92 -5.76 5.65
CA PHE A 55 -5.93 -6.27 7.03
C PHE A 55 -6.25 -7.77 7.11
N ASN A 56 -7.19 -8.25 6.30
CA ASN A 56 -7.56 -9.67 6.23
C ASN A 56 -6.37 -10.56 5.78
N VAL A 57 -5.54 -10.08 4.86
CA VAL A 57 -4.31 -10.79 4.46
C VAL A 57 -3.27 -10.74 5.58
N ILE A 58 -3.03 -9.56 6.18
CA ILE A 58 -2.10 -9.37 7.29
C ILE A 58 -2.41 -10.35 8.43
N SER A 59 -3.66 -10.38 8.90
CA SER A 59 -4.04 -11.21 10.04
C SER A 59 -3.82 -12.71 9.79
N LYS A 60 -4.15 -13.18 8.58
CA LYS A 60 -3.97 -14.59 8.21
C LYS A 60 -2.50 -14.97 7.99
N PHE A 61 -1.73 -14.09 7.37
CA PHE A 61 -0.28 -14.26 7.22
C PHE A 61 0.40 -14.28 8.59
N ALA A 62 0.12 -13.29 9.45
CA ALA A 62 0.74 -13.15 10.76
C ALA A 62 0.47 -14.37 11.66
N ALA A 63 -0.76 -14.91 11.64
CA ALA A 63 -1.10 -16.11 12.40
C ALA A 63 -0.27 -17.33 11.99
N ARG A 64 0.03 -17.50 10.69
CA ARG A 64 0.88 -18.57 10.18
C ARG A 64 2.35 -18.34 10.50
N ALA A 65 2.84 -17.14 10.22
CA ALA A 65 4.23 -16.78 10.49
C ALA A 65 4.58 -16.88 11.97
N ALA A 66 3.65 -16.49 12.87
CA ALA A 66 3.83 -16.59 14.32
C ALA A 66 4.02 -18.03 14.83
N ALA A 67 3.44 -19.01 14.12
CA ALA A 67 3.59 -20.43 14.45
C ALA A 67 4.85 -21.07 13.82
N ALA A 68 5.53 -20.37 12.92
CA ALA A 68 6.73 -20.88 12.25
C ALA A 68 7.98 -20.70 13.12
N GLU A 69 9.02 -21.47 12.82
CA GLU A 69 10.33 -21.30 13.44
C GLU A 69 10.96 -19.94 13.06
N GLU A 70 11.84 -19.45 13.92
CA GLU A 70 12.61 -18.23 13.65
C GLU A 70 13.71 -18.49 12.61
N VAL A 71 13.95 -17.49 11.77
CA VAL A 71 15.10 -17.46 10.88
C VAL A 71 15.79 -16.09 11.08
N ASP A 72 17.04 -16.11 11.44
CA ASP A 72 17.85 -14.91 11.74
C ASP A 72 17.21 -13.97 12.79
N GLY A 73 16.48 -14.54 13.75
CA GLY A 73 15.84 -13.81 14.83
C GLY A 73 14.46 -13.22 14.48
N GLU A 74 13.93 -13.47 13.27
CA GLU A 74 12.62 -13.02 12.81
C GLU A 74 11.73 -14.18 12.35
N ARG A 75 10.40 -13.97 12.36
CA ARG A 75 9.42 -14.88 11.77
C ARG A 75 8.81 -14.34 10.50
N GLY A 76 8.85 -13.04 10.29
CA GLY A 76 8.35 -12.46 9.06
C GLY A 76 8.40 -10.94 8.99
N VAL A 77 8.17 -10.41 7.80
CA VAL A 77 8.04 -8.99 7.53
C VAL A 77 6.84 -8.73 6.62
N ILE A 78 6.09 -7.70 6.96
CA ILE A 78 4.90 -7.24 6.22
C ILE A 78 5.20 -5.85 5.66
N VAL A 79 5.02 -5.66 4.36
CA VAL A 79 5.13 -4.35 3.70
C VAL A 79 3.81 -4.03 3.01
N ASN A 80 3.14 -2.99 3.47
CA ASN A 80 1.86 -2.55 2.93
C ASN A 80 2.04 -1.37 1.97
N THR A 81 1.24 -1.32 0.92
CA THR A 81 1.21 -0.18 -0.01
C THR A 81 0.14 0.83 0.40
N ALA A 82 0.56 1.92 1.04
CA ALA A 82 -0.24 3.11 1.26
C ALA A 82 -0.31 3.97 -0.03
N SER A 83 -0.25 5.28 0.08
CA SER A 83 -0.13 6.24 -1.02
C SER A 83 0.15 7.62 -0.44
N VAL A 84 0.77 8.51 -1.20
CA VAL A 84 0.80 9.95 -0.87
C VAL A 84 -0.61 10.53 -0.74
N ALA A 85 -1.62 9.94 -1.39
CA ALA A 85 -3.02 10.32 -1.24
C ALA A 85 -3.57 10.12 0.19
N ALA A 86 -2.87 9.40 1.06
CA ALA A 86 -3.19 9.34 2.48
C ALA A 86 -2.97 10.69 3.19
N TYR A 87 -2.12 11.53 2.61
CA TYR A 87 -1.70 12.85 3.15
C TYR A 87 -2.19 13.99 2.25
N ASP A 88 -1.99 13.87 0.96
CA ASP A 88 -2.19 14.91 -0.06
C ASP A 88 -3.31 14.51 -1.05
N GLY A 89 -4.45 14.03 -0.55
CA GLY A 89 -5.55 13.55 -1.40
C GLY A 89 -6.12 14.63 -2.31
N GLN A 90 -6.39 14.25 -3.56
CA GLN A 90 -6.91 15.13 -4.61
C GLN A 90 -8.45 15.11 -4.65
N ILE A 91 -9.03 16.05 -5.42
CA ILE A 91 -10.46 16.10 -5.67
C ILE A 91 -10.94 14.76 -6.23
N GLY A 92 -11.97 14.19 -5.60
CA GLY A 92 -12.54 12.89 -5.97
C GLY A 92 -11.91 11.69 -5.27
N GLN A 93 -10.87 11.87 -4.46
CA GLN A 93 -10.15 10.78 -3.82
C GLN A 93 -10.59 10.48 -2.38
N ALA A 94 -11.75 10.97 -1.91
CA ALA A 94 -12.16 10.80 -0.51
C ALA A 94 -12.12 9.33 -0.04
N ALA A 95 -12.68 8.41 -0.80
CA ALA A 95 -12.67 6.97 -0.48
C ALA A 95 -11.25 6.38 -0.55
N TYR A 96 -10.50 6.74 -1.58
CA TYR A 96 -9.12 6.26 -1.76
C TYR A 96 -8.21 6.76 -0.66
N SER A 97 -8.23 8.07 -0.37
CA SER A 97 -7.45 8.69 0.72
C SER A 97 -7.82 8.11 2.09
N ALA A 98 -9.10 7.88 2.36
CA ALA A 98 -9.55 7.23 3.60
C ALA A 98 -8.98 5.80 3.71
N SER A 99 -9.03 5.01 2.62
CA SER A 99 -8.48 3.66 2.61
C SER A 99 -6.97 3.63 2.84
N LYS A 100 -6.23 4.54 2.19
CA LYS A 100 -4.76 4.62 2.32
C LYS A 100 -4.33 5.28 3.63
N GLY A 101 -5.10 6.22 4.16
CA GLY A 101 -4.95 6.76 5.51
C GLY A 101 -5.16 5.69 6.59
N GLY A 102 -6.13 4.79 6.37
CA GLY A 102 -6.33 3.62 7.24
C GLY A 102 -5.11 2.69 7.28
N ILE A 103 -4.47 2.44 6.12
CA ILE A 103 -3.21 1.66 6.07
C ILE A 103 -2.10 2.34 6.87
N VAL A 104 -1.94 3.66 6.73
CA VAL A 104 -0.99 4.45 7.53
C VAL A 104 -1.29 4.30 9.02
N GLY A 105 -2.55 4.51 9.42
CA GLY A 105 -2.98 4.47 10.82
C GLY A 105 -2.83 3.10 11.48
N MET A 106 -3.03 2.01 10.75
CA MET A 106 -2.90 0.66 11.29
C MET A 106 -1.46 0.12 11.32
N THR A 107 -0.50 0.76 10.65
CA THR A 107 0.88 0.24 10.54
C THR A 107 1.54 0.10 11.91
N LEU A 108 1.60 1.16 12.71
CA LEU A 108 2.25 1.13 14.02
C LEU A 108 1.54 0.24 15.03
N PRO A 109 0.20 0.27 15.19
CA PRO A 109 -0.49 -0.64 16.09
C PRO A 109 -0.22 -2.11 15.78
N ILE A 110 -0.29 -2.52 14.49
CA ILE A 110 -0.03 -3.90 14.09
C ILE A 110 1.44 -4.27 14.34
N ALA A 111 2.38 -3.37 14.07
CA ALA A 111 3.79 -3.62 14.38
C ALA A 111 4.03 -3.90 15.87
N ARG A 112 3.31 -3.16 16.74
CA ARG A 112 3.37 -3.37 18.20
C ARG A 112 2.72 -4.68 18.63
N ASP A 113 1.55 -5.02 18.08
CA ASP A 113 0.87 -6.29 18.35
C ASP A 113 1.73 -7.48 17.96
N LEU A 114 2.44 -7.39 16.84
CA LEU A 114 3.22 -8.48 16.26
C LEU A 114 4.68 -8.54 16.77
N ALA A 115 5.13 -7.56 17.54
CA ALA A 115 6.50 -7.52 18.06
C ALA A 115 6.86 -8.75 18.90
N GLN A 116 5.95 -9.21 19.78
CA GLN A 116 6.13 -10.44 20.54
C GLN A 116 6.25 -11.69 19.67
N HIS A 117 5.73 -11.66 18.45
CA HIS A 117 5.81 -12.72 17.46
C HIS A 117 7.02 -12.57 16.52
N LYS A 118 7.85 -11.54 16.72
CA LYS A 118 9.04 -11.26 15.88
C LYS A 118 8.67 -11.07 14.41
N ILE A 119 7.57 -10.36 14.15
CA ILE A 119 7.09 -10.00 12.83
C ILE A 119 7.09 -8.48 12.74
N ARG A 120 7.79 -7.93 11.75
CA ARG A 120 7.83 -6.49 11.46
C ARG A 120 6.72 -6.07 10.51
N VAL A 121 6.29 -4.82 10.64
CA VAL A 121 5.27 -4.22 9.77
C VAL A 121 5.71 -2.84 9.33
N MET A 122 5.77 -2.63 8.03
CA MET A 122 6.09 -1.35 7.41
C MET A 122 5.02 -0.99 6.38
N ALA A 123 4.95 0.27 6.03
CA ALA A 123 4.20 0.72 4.86
C ALA A 123 5.07 1.61 3.96
N VAL A 124 4.85 1.53 2.66
CA VAL A 124 5.38 2.46 1.67
C VAL A 124 4.24 3.31 1.16
N ALA A 125 4.43 4.62 1.08
CA ALA A 125 3.49 5.57 0.48
C ALA A 125 4.07 6.10 -0.84
N PRO A 126 3.81 5.42 -1.98
CA PRO A 126 4.31 5.85 -3.27
C PRO A 126 3.66 7.16 -3.72
N GLY A 127 4.43 7.97 -4.46
CA GLY A 127 3.94 9.07 -5.28
C GLY A 127 3.32 8.56 -6.59
N ILE A 128 3.64 9.22 -7.70
CA ILE A 128 3.14 8.85 -9.02
C ILE A 128 4.14 7.90 -9.68
N PHE A 129 3.74 6.64 -9.87
CA PHE A 129 4.57 5.58 -10.45
C PHE A 129 4.01 5.12 -11.79
N LEU A 130 4.88 4.81 -12.74
CA LEU A 130 4.53 4.21 -14.02
C LEU A 130 4.06 2.76 -13.79
N THR A 131 2.75 2.60 -13.73
CA THR A 131 2.08 1.30 -13.55
C THR A 131 1.25 1.02 -14.80
N PRO A 132 0.79 -0.23 -15.03
CA PRO A 132 -0.09 -0.54 -16.16
C PRO A 132 -1.33 0.37 -16.26
N MET A 133 -1.81 0.89 -15.12
CA MET A 133 -2.91 1.85 -15.09
C MET A 133 -2.49 3.20 -15.70
N LEU A 134 -1.27 3.68 -15.45
CA LEU A 134 -0.75 4.95 -16.00
C LEU A 134 -0.19 4.78 -17.41
N GLU A 135 0.34 3.63 -17.75
CA GLU A 135 0.78 3.30 -19.12
C GLU A 135 -0.36 3.38 -20.15
N ALA A 136 -1.61 3.19 -19.69
CA ALA A 136 -2.78 3.33 -20.54
C ALA A 136 -3.08 4.80 -20.96
N PHE A 137 -2.48 5.81 -20.31
CA PHE A 137 -2.63 7.22 -20.68
C PHE A 137 -1.66 7.61 -21.79
N PRO A 138 -2.02 8.62 -22.64
CA PRO A 138 -1.12 9.18 -23.64
C PRO A 138 0.21 9.69 -23.02
N LEU A 139 1.32 9.60 -23.76
CA LEU A 139 2.66 9.99 -23.29
C LEU A 139 2.70 11.42 -22.75
N ASN A 140 2.05 12.37 -23.43
CA ASN A 140 2.00 13.76 -22.97
C ASN A 140 1.32 13.92 -21.59
N VAL A 141 0.40 13.03 -21.23
CA VAL A 141 -0.22 13.00 -19.89
C VAL A 141 0.75 12.41 -18.86
N GLN A 142 1.45 11.33 -19.23
CA GLN A 142 2.48 10.73 -18.39
C GLN A 142 3.61 11.73 -18.11
N ASP A 143 4.08 12.45 -19.12
CA ASP A 143 5.12 13.48 -19.00
C ASP A 143 4.67 14.64 -18.12
N ALA A 144 3.43 15.11 -18.30
CA ALA A 144 2.86 16.17 -17.48
C ALA A 144 2.72 15.78 -16.00
N LEU A 145 2.40 14.51 -15.71
CA LEU A 145 2.38 13.99 -14.35
C LEU A 145 3.79 13.84 -13.78
N GLY A 146 4.72 13.35 -14.58
CA GLY A 146 6.13 13.22 -14.20
C GLY A 146 6.79 14.56 -13.86
N ALA A 147 6.47 15.60 -14.63
CA ALA A 147 6.98 16.97 -14.42
C ALA A 147 6.51 17.61 -13.08
N GLN A 148 5.47 17.06 -12.43
CA GLN A 148 5.04 17.51 -11.11
C GLN A 148 5.95 16.99 -9.99
N VAL A 149 6.77 15.98 -10.25
CA VAL A 149 7.71 15.42 -9.27
C VAL A 149 8.94 16.33 -9.19
N PRO A 150 9.27 16.88 -8.01
CA PRO A 150 10.40 17.80 -7.87
C PRO A 150 11.74 17.18 -8.29
N HIS A 151 12.06 15.97 -7.80
CA HIS A 151 13.28 15.27 -8.20
C HIS A 151 13.21 13.77 -7.83
N PRO A 152 13.54 12.88 -8.78
CA PRO A 152 13.77 13.14 -10.20
C PRO A 152 12.47 13.54 -10.90
N SER A 153 12.52 14.50 -11.84
CA SER A 153 11.32 15.04 -12.52
C SER A 153 10.80 14.07 -13.57
N ARG A 154 10.22 12.98 -13.11
CA ARG A 154 9.63 11.89 -13.89
C ARG A 154 8.73 11.03 -13.01
N LEU A 155 7.96 10.15 -13.61
CA LEU A 155 7.26 9.08 -12.89
C LEU A 155 8.25 8.13 -12.20
N GLY A 156 7.91 7.65 -11.03
CA GLY A 156 8.63 6.56 -10.36
C GLY A 156 8.52 5.27 -11.16
N LYS A 157 9.53 4.42 -11.09
CA LYS A 157 9.54 3.11 -11.75
C LYS A 157 9.18 2.01 -10.75
N PRO A 158 8.45 0.95 -11.16
CA PRO A 158 8.14 -0.18 -10.29
C PRO A 158 9.36 -0.79 -9.58
N ASP A 159 10.51 -0.85 -10.28
CA ASP A 159 11.76 -1.35 -9.70
C ASP A 159 12.27 -0.49 -8.52
N GLU A 160 12.01 0.82 -8.52
CA GLU A 160 12.38 1.70 -7.40
C GLU A 160 11.52 1.42 -6.15
N TYR A 161 10.26 1.02 -6.35
CA TYR A 161 9.43 0.52 -5.27
C TYR A 161 9.98 -0.83 -4.74
N ALA A 162 10.32 -1.75 -5.62
CA ALA A 162 10.86 -3.06 -5.25
C ALA A 162 12.20 -2.93 -4.49
N GLN A 163 13.08 -2.02 -4.89
CA GLN A 163 14.34 -1.73 -4.19
C GLN A 163 14.12 -1.24 -2.75
N LEU A 164 13.11 -0.38 -2.53
CA LEU A 164 12.77 0.04 -1.17
C LEU A 164 12.21 -1.12 -0.35
N VAL A 165 11.34 -1.94 -0.93
CA VAL A 165 10.81 -3.14 -0.26
C VAL A 165 11.93 -4.09 0.12
N GLU A 166 12.90 -4.35 -0.78
CA GLU A 166 14.08 -5.16 -0.47
C GLU A 166 14.91 -4.56 0.67
N SER A 167 15.12 -3.24 0.67
CA SER A 167 15.82 -2.54 1.75
C SER A 167 15.10 -2.68 3.09
N ILE A 168 13.78 -2.62 3.11
CA ILE A 168 12.96 -2.85 4.32
C ILE A 168 13.12 -4.29 4.82
N ILE A 169 13.10 -5.27 3.92
CA ILE A 169 13.27 -6.68 4.27
C ILE A 169 14.63 -6.91 4.92
N ARG A 170 15.69 -6.36 4.34
CA ARG A 170 17.08 -6.54 4.78
C ARG A 170 17.45 -5.78 6.06
N ASN A 171 16.69 -4.75 6.43
CA ASN A 171 17.01 -3.92 7.59
C ASN A 171 16.04 -4.20 8.76
N PRO A 172 16.45 -5.02 9.74
CA PRO A 172 15.59 -5.45 10.86
C PRO A 172 15.21 -4.30 11.81
N MET A 173 15.86 -3.13 11.73
CA MET A 173 15.50 -1.98 12.57
C MET A 173 14.30 -1.19 12.02
N LEU A 174 13.92 -1.42 10.75
CA LEU A 174 12.73 -0.80 10.15
C LEU A 174 11.47 -1.55 10.58
N ASN A 175 10.68 -0.92 11.49
CA ASN A 175 9.43 -1.48 12.00
C ASN A 175 8.47 -0.37 12.45
N GLY A 176 7.20 -0.47 12.07
CA GLY A 176 6.12 0.41 12.52
C GLY A 176 6.06 1.77 11.83
N GLU A 177 6.79 1.99 10.73
CA GLU A 177 6.92 3.27 10.05
C GLU A 177 6.32 3.25 8.64
N VAL A 178 6.01 4.43 8.14
CA VAL A 178 5.54 4.67 6.77
C VAL A 178 6.56 5.51 6.01
N ILE A 179 7.11 4.97 4.94
CA ILE A 179 8.10 5.67 4.12
C ILE A 179 7.43 6.23 2.87
N ARG A 180 7.47 7.56 2.69
CA ARG A 180 7.06 8.19 1.43
C ARG A 180 8.14 7.94 0.37
N LEU A 181 7.75 7.37 -0.76
CA LEU A 181 8.60 7.16 -1.93
C LEU A 181 8.02 7.96 -3.09
N ASP A 182 8.32 9.25 -3.16
CA ASP A 182 7.53 10.17 -3.95
C ASP A 182 8.30 11.30 -4.66
N GLY A 183 9.63 11.29 -4.61
CA GLY A 183 10.45 12.34 -5.24
C GLY A 183 10.15 13.75 -4.68
N ALA A 184 9.71 13.84 -3.44
CA ALA A 184 9.29 15.06 -2.74
C ALA A 184 8.00 15.71 -3.27
N ILE A 185 7.19 15.00 -4.05
CA ILE A 185 5.92 15.57 -4.52
C ILE A 185 4.95 15.83 -3.35
N ARG A 186 4.23 16.92 -3.46
CA ARG A 186 3.01 17.19 -2.70
C ARG A 186 1.91 17.42 -3.72
N MET A 187 0.90 16.56 -3.69
CA MET A 187 -0.12 16.54 -4.73
C MET A 187 -0.92 17.84 -4.73
N ALA A 188 -1.02 18.47 -5.90
CA ALA A 188 -1.93 19.59 -6.08
C ALA A 188 -3.39 19.10 -5.95
N PRO A 189 -4.36 19.99 -5.63
CA PRO A 189 -5.78 19.60 -5.50
C PRO A 189 -6.37 18.94 -6.74
N ARG A 190 -5.75 19.19 -7.92
CA ARG A 190 -6.12 18.64 -9.23
C ARG A 190 -4.89 18.29 -10.03
#